data_9604237e8870dd906e0b3efd3e9fd458
#
_entry.id   9604237e8870dd906e0b3efd3e9fd458
#
_cell.length_a   1.000
_cell.length_b   1.000
_cell.length_c   1.000
_cell.angle_alpha   90.00
_cell.angle_beta   90.00
_cell.angle_gamma   90.00
#
_symmetry.space_group_name_H-M   'P 1'
#
loop_
_entity.id
_entity.type
_entity.pdbx_description
1 polymer ?
#
loop_
_entity_poly.entity_id
_entity_poly.type
_entity_poly.pdbx_seq_one_letter_code
_entity_poly.pdbx_strand_id
1 'polypeptide(L)'
;MPFDAVQLVGSALRTLWLLDAIDDSRRLTDFGRSLAMFPLEPQYAAAVLASVKHGCTAEVVSIVALLSSSSPLFPDSSSQRDEANEARMKFRHNSGDHWTMLNVFRAYDEVCTSEGKSGRKDWCRRNFVNQRALREAENIRTQLRGVCERVGIDWSSSCGDEENPLLRSLLRGLLQHVALLQPDGTYKQVMGPSVRLLKSSPRKLLKKKRSSRFTRAPF
;
A
#
# COMPACT_ATOMS: atom_id res chain seq x y z
N MET A 1 -6.95 5.94 -31.71
CA MET A 1 -8.08 6.56 -31.00
C MET A 1 -7.54 7.75 -30.23
N PRO A 2 -7.96 8.99 -30.51
CA PRO A 2 -7.57 10.11 -29.66
C PRO A 2 -8.12 9.85 -28.27
N PHE A 3 -7.24 9.84 -27.26
CA PHE A 3 -7.65 9.81 -25.88
C PHE A 3 -8.55 11.03 -25.65
N ASP A 4 -9.78 10.79 -25.23
CA ASP A 4 -10.71 11.87 -24.95
C ASP A 4 -10.24 12.60 -23.68
N ALA A 5 -9.55 13.72 -23.87
CA ALA A 5 -9.01 14.54 -22.79
C ALA A 5 -10.08 14.92 -21.76
N VAL A 6 -11.32 15.06 -22.20
CA VAL A 6 -12.47 15.38 -21.34
C VAL A 6 -12.76 14.22 -20.37
N GLN A 7 -12.70 12.97 -20.84
CA GLN A 7 -12.89 11.79 -19.99
C GLN A 7 -11.77 11.65 -18.95
N LEU A 8 -10.52 11.92 -19.32
CA LEU A 8 -9.39 11.89 -18.41
C LEU A 8 -9.52 12.93 -17.29
N VAL A 9 -9.84 14.17 -17.65
CA VAL A 9 -10.07 15.25 -16.66
C VAL A 9 -11.26 14.91 -15.76
N GLY A 10 -12.35 14.39 -16.33
CA GLY A 10 -13.52 13.96 -15.55
C GLY A 10 -13.18 12.85 -14.54
N SER A 11 -12.37 11.87 -14.95
CA SER A 11 -11.90 10.81 -14.07
C SER A 11 -11.00 11.33 -12.94
N ALA A 12 -10.09 12.25 -13.26
CA ALA A 12 -9.21 12.88 -12.27
C ALA A 12 -10.01 13.69 -11.23
N LEU A 13 -10.96 14.52 -11.68
CA LEU A 13 -11.84 15.28 -10.78
C LEU A 13 -12.68 14.37 -9.90
N ARG A 14 -13.21 13.27 -10.43
CA ARG A 14 -13.94 12.27 -9.64
C ARG A 14 -13.04 11.64 -8.56
N THR A 15 -11.79 11.33 -8.89
CA THR A 15 -10.82 10.80 -7.91
C THR A 15 -10.57 11.80 -6.79
N LEU A 16 -10.33 13.06 -7.11
CA LEU A 16 -10.11 14.11 -6.12
C LEU A 16 -11.36 14.35 -5.24
N TRP A 17 -12.55 14.30 -5.82
CA TRP A 17 -13.81 14.40 -5.09
C TRP A 17 -14.01 13.23 -4.13
N LEU A 18 -13.76 11.99 -4.57
CA LEU A 18 -13.85 10.79 -3.72
C LEU A 18 -12.86 10.79 -2.56
N LEU A 19 -11.74 11.47 -2.71
CA LEU A 19 -10.75 11.66 -1.66
C LEU A 19 -11.08 12.85 -0.74
N ASP A 20 -12.20 13.57 -0.97
CA ASP A 20 -12.54 14.83 -0.32
C ASP A 20 -11.51 15.95 -0.54
N ALA A 21 -10.71 15.86 -1.61
CA ALA A 21 -9.73 16.89 -1.96
C ALA A 21 -10.40 18.13 -2.56
N ILE A 22 -11.54 17.95 -3.21
CA ILE A 22 -12.40 19.02 -3.74
C ILE A 22 -13.84 18.82 -3.26
N ASP A 23 -14.56 19.93 -3.08
CA ASP A 23 -15.98 19.94 -2.72
C ASP A 23 -16.90 19.75 -3.96
N ASP A 24 -18.22 19.70 -3.74
CA ASP A 24 -19.22 19.57 -4.81
C ASP A 24 -19.19 20.74 -5.82
N SER A 25 -18.68 21.88 -5.38
CA SER A 25 -18.44 23.06 -6.24
C SER A 25 -17.09 23.03 -6.95
N ARG A 26 -16.36 21.91 -6.85
CA ARG A 26 -15.01 21.70 -7.39
C ARG A 26 -13.95 22.65 -6.82
N ARG A 27 -14.16 23.20 -5.63
CA ARG A 27 -13.18 24.04 -4.93
C ARG A 27 -12.31 23.17 -4.06
N LEU A 28 -11.04 23.55 -3.93
CA LEU A 28 -10.06 22.84 -3.09
C LEU A 28 -10.45 22.94 -1.61
N THR A 29 -10.55 21.81 -0.94
CA THR A 29 -10.77 21.71 0.51
C THR A 29 -9.49 21.91 1.31
N ASP A 30 -9.57 22.05 2.63
CA ASP A 30 -8.38 22.06 3.51
C ASP A 30 -7.63 20.74 3.47
N PHE A 31 -8.36 19.63 3.38
CA PHE A 31 -7.77 18.31 3.18
C PHE A 31 -7.05 18.21 1.83
N GLY A 32 -7.65 18.74 0.76
CA GLY A 32 -7.03 18.81 -0.55
C GLY A 32 -5.75 19.65 -0.57
N ARG A 33 -5.71 20.77 0.17
CA ARG A 33 -4.47 21.55 0.37
C ARG A 33 -3.39 20.73 1.07
N SER A 34 -3.77 19.96 2.09
CA SER A 34 -2.83 19.09 2.79
C SER A 34 -2.30 17.96 1.91
N LEU A 35 -3.13 17.37 1.03
CA LEU A 35 -2.69 16.38 0.04
C LEU A 35 -1.63 16.96 -0.90
N ALA A 36 -1.81 18.19 -1.35
CA ALA A 36 -0.89 18.84 -2.31
C ALA A 36 0.51 19.13 -1.73
N MET A 37 0.69 19.04 -0.40
CA MET A 37 2.00 19.19 0.23
C MET A 37 2.92 17.97 0.02
N PHE A 38 2.34 16.81 -0.33
CA PHE A 38 3.09 15.59 -0.52
C PHE A 38 3.43 15.39 -2.01
N PRO A 39 4.70 15.06 -2.35
CA PRO A 39 5.10 14.70 -3.71
C PRO A 39 4.67 13.25 -4.02
N LEU A 40 3.39 12.98 -3.90
CA LEU A 40 2.78 11.66 -4.05
C LEU A 40 1.52 11.75 -4.91
N GLU A 41 1.10 10.62 -5.46
CA GLU A 41 -0.26 10.51 -5.98
C GLU A 41 -1.28 10.80 -4.87
N PRO A 42 -2.39 11.50 -5.17
CA PRO A 42 -3.37 11.94 -4.15
C PRO A 42 -3.87 10.82 -3.24
N GLN A 43 -4.01 9.62 -3.77
CA GLN A 43 -4.44 8.44 -3.02
C GLN A 43 -3.43 8.01 -1.93
N TYR A 44 -2.15 8.08 -2.24
CA TYR A 44 -1.09 7.75 -1.26
C TYR A 44 -0.94 8.86 -0.22
N ALA A 45 -1.02 10.11 -0.62
CA ALA A 45 -1.05 11.24 0.31
C ALA A 45 -2.25 11.15 1.26
N ALA A 46 -3.43 10.76 0.77
CA ALA A 46 -4.62 10.54 1.59
C ALA A 46 -4.43 9.42 2.63
N ALA A 47 -3.76 8.33 2.25
CA ALA A 47 -3.43 7.26 3.18
C ALA A 47 -2.47 7.74 4.28
N VAL A 48 -1.43 8.53 3.93
CA VAL A 48 -0.49 9.12 4.90
C VAL A 48 -1.21 10.07 5.85
N LEU A 49 -2.05 10.97 5.36
CA LEU A 49 -2.83 11.88 6.23
C LEU A 49 -3.80 11.12 7.14
N ALA A 50 -4.44 10.05 6.65
CA ALA A 50 -5.31 9.22 7.46
C ALA A 50 -4.57 8.46 8.56
N SER A 51 -3.30 8.10 8.35
CA SER A 51 -2.49 7.37 9.31
C SER A 51 -2.23 8.14 10.60
N VAL A 52 -2.21 9.48 10.54
CA VAL A 52 -2.07 10.35 11.71
C VAL A 52 -3.17 10.08 12.73
N LYS A 53 -4.42 10.01 12.25
CA LYS A 53 -5.59 9.72 13.11
C LYS A 53 -5.55 8.32 13.73
N HIS A 54 -4.89 7.38 13.06
CA HIS A 54 -4.83 5.98 13.45
C HIS A 54 -3.53 5.61 14.17
N GLY A 55 -2.59 6.55 14.35
CA GLY A 55 -1.33 6.30 15.05
C GLY A 55 -0.41 5.28 14.37
N CYS A 56 -0.39 5.25 13.02
CA CYS A 56 0.38 4.26 12.24
C CYS A 56 1.15 4.90 11.08
N THR A 57 1.64 6.14 11.28
CA THR A 57 2.28 6.90 10.20
C THR A 57 3.58 6.26 9.75
N ALA A 58 4.36 5.67 10.64
CA ALA A 58 5.62 5.00 10.31
C ALA A 58 5.41 3.84 9.32
N GLU A 59 4.38 3.01 9.56
CA GLU A 59 4.03 1.87 8.71
C GLU A 59 3.50 2.34 7.35
N VAL A 60 2.55 3.30 7.35
CA VAL A 60 1.95 3.78 6.11
C VAL A 60 2.96 4.49 5.22
N VAL A 61 3.82 5.33 5.77
CA VAL A 61 4.92 5.99 5.02
C VAL A 61 5.86 4.95 4.41
N SER A 62 6.18 3.87 5.15
CA SER A 62 7.03 2.78 4.64
C SER A 62 6.36 2.02 3.49
N ILE A 63 5.06 1.71 3.61
CA ILE A 63 4.30 1.02 2.55
C ILE A 63 4.15 1.92 1.32
N VAL A 64 3.79 3.19 1.51
CA VAL A 64 3.65 4.15 0.42
C VAL A 64 4.98 4.33 -0.32
N ALA A 65 6.10 4.38 0.39
CA ALA A 65 7.42 4.43 -0.24
C ALA A 65 7.70 3.21 -1.12
N LEU A 66 7.32 2.01 -0.69
CA LEU A 66 7.44 0.78 -1.49
C LEU A 66 6.52 0.80 -2.71
N LEU A 67 5.27 1.26 -2.55
CA LEU A 67 4.29 1.35 -3.64
C LEU A 67 4.66 2.41 -4.68
N SER A 68 5.41 3.44 -4.27
CA SER A 68 5.87 4.54 -5.15
C SER A 68 7.19 4.23 -5.84
N SER A 69 7.83 3.08 -5.56
CA SER A 69 9.06 2.69 -6.24
C SER A 69 8.81 2.32 -7.70
N SER A 70 9.74 2.67 -8.59
CA SER A 70 9.64 2.42 -10.03
C SER A 70 9.75 0.95 -10.40
N SER A 71 10.33 0.14 -9.53
CA SER A 71 10.58 -1.28 -9.74
C SER A 71 9.76 -2.13 -8.77
N PRO A 72 9.23 -3.29 -9.19
CA PRO A 72 8.50 -4.17 -8.30
C PRO A 72 9.41 -4.73 -7.20
N LEU A 73 8.89 -4.77 -5.97
CA LEU A 73 9.59 -5.36 -4.82
C LEU A 73 9.91 -6.84 -5.04
N PHE A 74 8.96 -7.57 -5.61
CA PHE A 74 9.11 -8.99 -5.95
C PHE A 74 9.25 -9.12 -7.46
N PRO A 75 10.50 -9.29 -7.98
CA PRO A 75 10.72 -9.52 -9.39
C PRO A 75 10.08 -10.85 -9.84
N ASP A 76 9.73 -10.91 -11.12
CA ASP A 76 9.30 -12.17 -11.72
C ASP A 76 10.48 -13.15 -11.74
N SER A 77 10.27 -14.30 -11.12
CA SER A 77 11.23 -15.40 -11.02
C SER A 77 10.63 -16.67 -11.59
N SER A 78 10.16 -16.60 -12.83
CA SER A 78 9.46 -17.71 -13.51
C SER A 78 10.26 -19.03 -13.50
N SER A 79 11.59 -18.95 -13.64
CA SER A 79 12.49 -20.12 -13.61
C SER A 79 12.77 -20.69 -12.20
N GLN A 80 12.59 -19.88 -11.14
CA GLN A 80 12.86 -20.25 -9.74
C GLN A 80 11.67 -19.92 -8.85
N ARG A 81 10.47 -20.14 -9.34
CA ARG A 81 9.24 -19.69 -8.72
C ARG A 81 9.00 -20.33 -7.34
N ASP A 82 9.27 -21.60 -7.21
CA ASP A 82 9.03 -22.34 -5.98
C ASP A 82 10.04 -21.94 -4.91
N GLU A 83 11.32 -21.83 -5.26
CA GLU A 83 12.38 -21.34 -4.38
C GLU A 83 12.10 -19.90 -3.89
N ALA A 84 11.67 -19.03 -4.81
CA ALA A 84 11.31 -17.66 -4.48
C ALA A 84 10.08 -17.58 -3.55
N ASN A 85 9.09 -18.42 -3.78
CA ASN A 85 7.91 -18.50 -2.92
C ASN A 85 8.28 -19.01 -1.52
N GLU A 86 9.12 -20.03 -1.42
CA GLU A 86 9.60 -20.57 -0.16
C GLU A 86 10.41 -19.52 0.63
N ALA A 87 11.38 -18.87 -0.01
CA ALA A 87 12.21 -17.84 0.61
C ALA A 87 11.39 -16.66 1.15
N ARG A 88 10.28 -16.32 0.47
CA ARG A 88 9.38 -15.22 0.84
C ARG A 88 8.32 -15.60 1.87
N MET A 89 8.09 -16.90 2.12
CA MET A 89 7.04 -17.36 3.05
C MET A 89 7.17 -16.80 4.45
N LYS A 90 8.39 -16.62 4.95
CA LYS A 90 8.68 -16.08 6.29
C LYS A 90 8.20 -14.62 6.49
N PHE A 91 8.05 -13.85 5.40
CA PHE A 91 7.56 -12.47 5.46
C PHE A 91 6.04 -12.37 5.32
N ARG A 92 5.41 -13.50 4.98
CA ARG A 92 4.00 -13.52 4.64
C ARG A 92 3.14 -13.18 5.83
N HIS A 93 2.15 -12.30 5.60
CA HIS A 93 1.20 -11.89 6.62
C HIS A 93 -0.24 -12.24 6.20
N ASN A 94 -1.07 -12.67 7.16
CA ASN A 94 -2.45 -13.09 6.90
C ASN A 94 -3.35 -11.92 6.47
N SER A 95 -3.02 -10.70 6.87
CA SER A 95 -3.77 -9.48 6.53
C SER A 95 -3.44 -8.93 5.13
N GLY A 96 -2.59 -9.61 4.38
CA GLY A 96 -2.40 -9.36 2.95
C GLY A 96 -1.03 -8.82 2.56
N ASP A 97 -0.96 -8.37 1.29
CA ASP A 97 0.31 -8.07 0.64
C ASP A 97 1.00 -6.83 1.20
N HIS A 98 0.24 -5.82 1.64
CA HIS A 98 0.81 -4.60 2.22
C HIS A 98 1.59 -4.90 3.52
N TRP A 99 1.06 -5.76 4.38
CA TRP A 99 1.77 -6.23 5.56
C TRP A 99 2.99 -7.08 5.20
N THR A 100 2.86 -7.95 4.20
CA THR A 100 3.99 -8.75 3.70
C THR A 100 5.11 -7.85 3.19
N MET A 101 4.79 -6.81 2.43
CA MET A 101 5.77 -5.82 1.96
C MET A 101 6.43 -5.07 3.12
N LEU A 102 5.65 -4.68 4.13
CA LEU A 102 6.16 -4.02 5.33
C LEU A 102 7.13 -4.93 6.10
N ASN A 103 6.81 -6.22 6.26
CA ASN A 103 7.69 -7.18 6.92
C ASN A 103 9.03 -7.35 6.17
N VAL A 104 8.98 -7.38 4.82
CA VAL A 104 10.21 -7.39 4.02
C VAL A 104 11.05 -6.14 4.27
N PHE A 105 10.41 -4.97 4.33
CA PHE A 105 11.10 -3.71 4.50
C PHE A 105 11.70 -3.57 5.91
N ARG A 106 10.98 -3.99 6.95
CA ARG A 106 11.49 -4.06 8.33
C ARG A 106 12.71 -4.98 8.44
N ALA A 107 12.63 -6.20 7.89
CA ALA A 107 13.75 -7.12 7.88
C ALA A 107 14.95 -6.60 7.06
N TYR A 108 14.71 -5.86 5.98
CA TYR A 108 15.78 -5.20 5.24
C TYR A 108 16.43 -4.07 6.06
N ASP A 109 15.66 -3.27 6.80
CA ASP A 109 16.18 -2.22 7.69
C ASP A 109 17.11 -2.82 8.77
N GLU A 110 16.75 -3.98 9.35
CA GLU A 110 17.58 -4.72 10.32
C GLU A 110 18.94 -5.11 9.72
N VAL A 111 18.91 -5.66 8.49
CA VAL A 111 20.14 -6.01 7.75
C VAL A 111 20.95 -4.75 7.40
N CYS A 112 20.30 -3.64 7.10
CA CYS A 112 20.97 -2.37 6.86
C CYS A 112 21.74 -1.85 8.06
N THR A 113 21.24 -2.15 9.25
CA THR A 113 21.86 -1.74 10.51
C THR A 113 23.00 -2.68 10.93
N SER A 114 22.82 -4.00 10.73
CA SER A 114 23.74 -5.05 11.20
C SER A 114 24.83 -5.42 10.21
N GLU A 115 24.54 -5.37 8.90
CA GLU A 115 25.45 -5.83 7.85
C GLU A 115 25.78 -4.69 6.87
N GLY A 116 27.00 -4.64 6.36
CA GLY A 116 27.43 -3.65 5.39
C GLY A 116 26.75 -3.82 4.02
N LYS A 117 27.22 -3.02 3.02
CA LYS A 117 26.65 -3.02 1.65
C LYS A 117 26.63 -4.39 0.97
N SER A 118 27.61 -5.26 1.27
CA SER A 118 27.67 -6.61 0.72
C SER A 118 26.57 -7.50 1.28
N GLY A 119 26.34 -7.47 2.59
CA GLY A 119 25.31 -8.25 3.27
C GLY A 119 23.91 -7.93 2.73
N ARG A 120 23.62 -6.65 2.48
CA ARG A 120 22.34 -6.21 1.87
C ARG A 120 22.07 -6.85 0.51
N LYS A 121 23.10 -6.92 -0.35
CA LYS A 121 22.98 -7.53 -1.68
C LYS A 121 22.73 -9.03 -1.58
N ASP A 122 23.47 -9.72 -0.71
CA ASP A 122 23.33 -11.15 -0.51
C ASP A 122 22.00 -11.50 0.15
N TRP A 123 21.53 -10.70 1.10
CA TRP A 123 20.20 -10.85 1.69
C TRP A 123 19.09 -10.72 0.65
N CYS A 124 19.14 -9.69 -0.20
CA CYS A 124 18.17 -9.50 -1.27
C CYS A 124 18.14 -10.68 -2.24
N ARG A 125 19.31 -11.19 -2.64
CA ARG A 125 19.44 -12.35 -3.53
C ARG A 125 18.83 -13.61 -2.91
N ARG A 126 19.17 -13.91 -1.66
CA ARG A 126 18.65 -15.08 -0.92
C ARG A 126 17.15 -15.06 -0.72
N ASN A 127 16.55 -13.87 -0.62
CA ASN A 127 15.11 -13.69 -0.42
C ASN A 127 14.34 -13.38 -1.71
N PHE A 128 15.01 -13.40 -2.87
CA PHE A 128 14.40 -13.04 -4.16
C PHE A 128 13.69 -11.69 -4.15
N VAL A 129 14.28 -10.69 -3.48
CA VAL A 129 13.75 -9.34 -3.33
C VAL A 129 14.59 -8.37 -4.15
N ASN A 130 13.95 -7.40 -4.78
CA ASN A 130 14.61 -6.40 -5.60
C ASN A 130 15.33 -5.33 -4.76
N GLN A 131 16.65 -5.39 -4.74
CA GLN A 131 17.46 -4.43 -3.99
C GLN A 131 17.27 -2.99 -4.47
N ARG A 132 17.07 -2.79 -5.78
CA ARG A 132 16.85 -1.44 -6.34
C ARG A 132 15.56 -0.84 -5.81
N ALA A 133 14.47 -1.62 -5.78
CA ALA A 133 13.19 -1.20 -5.23
C ALA A 133 13.30 -0.82 -3.75
N LEU A 134 14.03 -1.61 -2.95
CA LEU A 134 14.22 -1.31 -1.52
C LEU A 134 15.03 -0.03 -1.30
N ARG A 135 16.10 0.20 -2.05
CA ARG A 135 16.88 1.44 -1.97
C ARG A 135 16.08 2.67 -2.39
N GLU A 136 15.31 2.53 -3.45
CA GLU A 136 14.42 3.59 -3.91
C GLU A 136 13.38 3.91 -2.84
N ALA A 137 12.77 2.89 -2.22
CA ALA A 137 11.84 3.05 -1.13
C ALA A 137 12.48 3.69 0.12
N GLU A 138 13.74 3.37 0.49
CA GLU A 138 14.46 4.05 1.56
C GLU A 138 14.59 5.56 1.29
N ASN A 139 14.95 5.93 0.06
CA ASN A 139 15.07 7.35 -0.34
C ASN A 139 13.72 8.06 -0.30
N ILE A 140 12.67 7.45 -0.86
CA ILE A 140 11.32 8.00 -0.84
C ILE A 140 10.83 8.15 0.61
N ARG A 141 11.02 7.13 1.46
CA ARG A 141 10.66 7.18 2.87
C ARG A 141 11.34 8.34 3.60
N THR A 142 12.62 8.54 3.35
CA THR A 142 13.38 9.67 3.94
C THR A 142 12.81 11.01 3.49
N GLN A 143 12.50 11.16 2.21
CA GLN A 143 11.87 12.38 1.68
C GLN A 143 10.50 12.62 2.31
N LEU A 144 9.67 11.59 2.44
CA LEU A 144 8.34 11.68 3.04
C LEU A 144 8.39 12.04 4.51
N ARG A 145 9.35 11.51 5.28
CA ARG A 145 9.60 11.93 6.67
C ARG A 145 9.89 13.43 6.77
N GLY A 146 10.76 13.95 5.90
CA GLY A 146 11.03 15.37 5.85
C GLY A 146 9.82 16.22 5.42
N VAL A 147 8.88 15.68 4.61
CA VAL A 147 7.60 16.36 4.34
C VAL A 147 6.74 16.35 5.59
N CYS A 148 6.58 15.22 6.28
CA CYS A 148 5.81 15.10 7.51
C CYS A 148 6.28 16.11 8.56
N GLU A 149 7.59 16.23 8.78
CA GLU A 149 8.18 17.22 9.69
C GLU A 149 7.79 18.66 9.34
N ARG A 150 7.88 19.03 8.06
CA ARG A 150 7.52 20.38 7.59
C ARG A 150 6.03 20.71 7.76
N VAL A 151 5.16 19.71 7.69
CA VAL A 151 3.71 19.91 7.87
C VAL A 151 3.23 19.60 9.29
N GLY A 152 4.15 19.34 10.23
CA GLY A 152 3.84 19.10 11.63
C GLY A 152 3.21 17.73 11.93
N ILE A 153 3.50 16.72 11.11
CA ILE A 153 3.04 15.33 11.29
C ILE A 153 4.14 14.51 11.96
N ASP A 154 3.79 13.85 13.07
CA ASP A 154 4.67 12.86 13.69
C ASP A 154 4.73 11.58 12.82
N TRP A 155 5.82 11.46 12.06
CA TRP A 155 6.06 10.29 11.23
C TRP A 155 6.54 9.07 12.01
N SER A 156 6.91 9.20 13.30
CA SER A 156 7.40 8.10 14.14
C SER A 156 6.28 7.31 14.82
N SER A 157 5.06 7.83 14.79
CA SER A 157 3.88 7.17 15.35
C SER A 157 3.66 5.82 14.70
N SER A 158 3.62 4.76 15.51
CA SER A 158 3.60 3.35 15.07
C SER A 158 2.48 2.58 15.76
N CYS A 159 1.79 1.75 14.99
CA CYS A 159 0.81 0.79 15.52
C CYS A 159 1.42 -0.60 15.79
N GLY A 160 2.74 -0.76 15.65
CA GLY A 160 3.42 -2.05 15.83
C GLY A 160 2.90 -3.11 14.86
N ASP A 161 2.26 -4.15 15.41
CA ASP A 161 1.68 -5.25 14.63
C ASP A 161 0.14 -5.21 14.59
N GLU A 162 -0.48 -4.11 15.03
CA GLU A 162 -1.93 -3.94 14.94
C GLU A 162 -2.37 -3.70 13.49
N GLU A 163 -3.21 -4.61 12.98
CA GLU A 163 -3.62 -4.62 11.57
C GLU A 163 -4.63 -3.51 11.22
N ASN A 164 -5.59 -3.26 12.12
CA ASN A 164 -6.73 -2.41 11.83
C ASN A 164 -6.37 -0.94 11.56
N PRO A 165 -5.48 -0.28 12.32
CA PRO A 165 -5.06 1.09 12.06
C PRO A 165 -4.48 1.26 10.66
N LEU A 166 -3.59 0.36 10.27
CA LEU A 166 -2.94 0.34 8.97
C LEU A 166 -3.94 0.13 7.84
N LEU A 167 -4.80 -0.90 7.94
CA LEU A 167 -5.78 -1.23 6.91
C LEU A 167 -6.80 -0.10 6.71
N ARG A 168 -7.24 0.56 7.80
CA ARG A 168 -8.15 1.71 7.71
C ARG A 168 -7.50 2.90 7.01
N SER A 169 -6.23 3.16 7.31
CA SER A 169 -5.48 4.26 6.68
C SER A 169 -5.28 4.03 5.18
N LEU A 170 -4.87 2.81 4.80
CA LEU A 170 -4.75 2.43 3.38
C LEU A 170 -6.10 2.45 2.66
N LEU A 171 -7.17 1.99 3.31
CA LEU A 171 -8.52 2.00 2.73
C LEU A 171 -8.97 3.42 2.39
N ARG A 172 -8.66 4.42 3.22
CA ARG A 172 -9.02 5.83 2.96
C ARG A 172 -8.44 6.35 1.65
N GLY A 173 -7.18 6.00 1.36
CA GLY A 173 -6.52 6.40 0.11
C GLY A 173 -6.90 5.51 -1.08
N LEU A 174 -6.98 4.20 -0.87
CA LEU A 174 -7.14 3.21 -1.93
C LEU A 174 -8.59 2.77 -2.14
N LEU A 175 -9.59 3.59 -1.78
CA LEU A 175 -11.02 3.25 -1.85
C LEU A 175 -11.45 2.80 -3.26
N GLN A 176 -10.91 3.41 -4.30
CA GLN A 176 -11.22 3.04 -5.69
C GLN A 176 -10.70 1.66 -6.09
N HIS A 177 -9.71 1.13 -5.38
CA HIS A 177 -9.11 -0.18 -5.62
C HIS A 177 -9.71 -1.29 -4.73
N VAL A 178 -10.75 -0.96 -3.97
CA VAL A 178 -11.44 -1.94 -3.13
C VAL A 178 -12.33 -2.83 -3.99
N ALA A 179 -12.21 -4.13 -3.78
CA ALA A 179 -13.05 -5.11 -4.44
C ALA A 179 -13.57 -6.15 -3.46
N LEU A 180 -14.84 -6.55 -3.64
CA LEU A 180 -15.51 -7.56 -2.83
C LEU A 180 -15.47 -8.90 -3.56
N LEU A 181 -15.04 -9.96 -2.85
CA LEU A 181 -15.08 -11.32 -3.36
C LEU A 181 -16.55 -11.77 -3.50
N GLN A 182 -16.91 -12.18 -4.70
CA GLN A 182 -18.23 -12.72 -5.03
C GLN A 182 -18.29 -14.24 -4.80
N PRO A 183 -19.49 -14.82 -4.68
CA PRO A 183 -19.66 -16.26 -4.50
C PRO A 183 -19.08 -17.11 -5.64
N ASP A 184 -19.05 -16.57 -6.86
CA ASP A 184 -18.50 -17.23 -8.07
C ASP A 184 -16.95 -17.19 -8.12
N GLY A 185 -16.29 -16.60 -7.10
CA GLY A 185 -14.85 -16.46 -7.03
C GLY A 185 -14.29 -15.28 -7.84
N THR A 186 -15.13 -14.44 -8.41
CA THR A 186 -14.73 -13.17 -9.02
C THR A 186 -14.64 -12.06 -7.98
N TYR A 187 -14.03 -10.92 -8.34
CA TYR A 187 -13.97 -9.75 -7.50
C TYR A 187 -14.74 -8.61 -8.16
N LYS A 188 -15.69 -8.03 -7.43
CA LYS A 188 -16.44 -6.85 -7.87
C LYS A 188 -15.81 -5.63 -7.22
N GLN A 189 -15.27 -4.71 -8.03
CA GLN A 189 -14.83 -3.41 -7.54
C GLN A 189 -16.00 -2.65 -6.95
N VAL A 190 -15.79 -1.97 -5.83
CA VAL A 190 -16.85 -1.16 -5.18
C VAL A 190 -17.30 -0.03 -6.10
N MET A 191 -16.38 0.53 -6.88
CA MET A 191 -16.60 1.68 -7.76
C MET A 191 -16.33 1.39 -9.24
N GLY A 192 -16.35 0.13 -9.65
CA GLY A 192 -15.97 -0.26 -11.01
C GLY A 192 -16.52 -1.62 -11.45
N PRO A 193 -16.06 -2.12 -12.60
CA PRO A 193 -16.50 -3.40 -13.15
C PRO A 193 -16.00 -4.59 -12.33
N SER A 194 -16.61 -5.76 -12.55
CA SER A 194 -16.12 -7.01 -11.98
C SER A 194 -14.81 -7.43 -12.65
N VAL A 195 -13.83 -7.84 -11.84
CA VAL A 195 -12.50 -8.25 -12.29
C VAL A 195 -12.22 -9.67 -11.83
N ARG A 196 -11.73 -10.51 -12.73
CA ARG A 196 -11.17 -11.82 -12.37
C ARG A 196 -9.69 -11.66 -12.04
N LEU A 197 -9.30 -11.97 -10.80
CA LEU A 197 -7.89 -12.02 -10.45
C LEU A 197 -7.27 -13.29 -11.06
N LEU A 198 -6.12 -13.12 -11.70
CA LEU A 198 -5.33 -14.25 -12.21
C LEU A 198 -4.88 -15.14 -11.04
N LYS A 199 -4.85 -16.46 -11.27
CA LYS A 199 -4.51 -17.47 -10.24
C LYS A 199 -3.09 -17.35 -9.65
N SER A 200 -2.25 -16.48 -10.19
CA SER A 200 -0.87 -16.24 -9.73
C SER A 200 -0.75 -15.30 -8.52
N SER A 201 -1.85 -14.65 -8.12
CA SER A 201 -1.83 -13.82 -6.91
C SER A 201 -1.68 -14.69 -5.65
N PRO A 202 -0.87 -14.32 -4.65
CA PRO A 202 -0.62 -15.08 -3.40
C PRO A 202 -1.88 -15.42 -2.58
N ARG A 203 -3.03 -14.90 -2.97
CA ARG A 203 -4.33 -15.00 -2.26
C ARG A 203 -4.99 -16.39 -2.20
N LYS A 204 -4.31 -17.48 -2.57
CA LYS A 204 -4.86 -18.84 -2.41
C LYS A 204 -5.17 -19.26 -0.96
N LEU A 205 -4.75 -18.48 0.05
CA LEU A 205 -4.84 -18.86 1.47
C LEU A 205 -6.05 -18.32 2.24
N LEU A 206 -6.80 -17.35 1.71
CA LEU A 206 -7.99 -16.81 2.41
C LEU A 206 -9.24 -17.69 2.30
N LYS A 207 -9.19 -18.81 1.58
CA LYS A 207 -10.36 -19.73 1.46
C LYS A 207 -10.67 -20.59 2.69
N LYS A 208 -9.90 -20.54 3.78
CA LYS A 208 -10.05 -21.51 4.90
C LYS A 208 -10.56 -20.94 6.23
N LYS A 209 -11.06 -19.70 6.28
CA LYS A 209 -11.80 -19.21 7.46
C LYS A 209 -13.12 -18.53 7.07
N ARG A 210 -14.04 -19.32 6.54
CA ARG A 210 -15.47 -19.02 6.56
C ARG A 210 -16.14 -19.95 7.56
N SER A 211 -15.99 -19.68 8.83
CA SER A 211 -16.86 -20.20 9.86
C SER A 211 -16.78 -19.28 11.06
N SER A 212 -17.92 -18.77 11.40
CA SER A 212 -18.37 -18.15 12.64
C SER A 212 -18.52 -16.62 12.67
N ARG A 213 -19.81 -16.25 12.58
CA ARG A 213 -20.50 -15.20 13.36
C ARG A 213 -20.17 -13.74 13.03
N PHE A 214 -20.84 -13.22 12.00
CA PHE A 214 -21.34 -11.86 12.06
C PHE A 214 -22.69 -11.87 12.80
N THR A 215 -22.67 -11.66 14.10
CA THR A 215 -23.86 -11.24 14.84
C THR A 215 -24.11 -9.77 14.50
N ARG A 216 -25.25 -9.51 13.90
CA ARG A 216 -25.86 -8.18 13.75
C ARG A 216 -25.89 -7.52 15.12
N ALA A 217 -25.33 -6.33 15.24
CA ALA A 217 -25.73 -5.37 16.27
C ALA A 217 -26.73 -4.39 15.64
N PRO A 218 -27.86 -4.07 16.31
CA PRO A 218 -28.86 -3.14 15.80
C PRO A 218 -28.45 -1.70 16.08
N PHE A 219 -28.79 -0.82 15.14
CA PHE A 219 -28.86 0.65 15.14
C PHE A 219 -27.80 1.49 15.82
#